data_c3d48a7356dcce5b7d194b351e64bab6
#
_entry.id   c3d48a7356dcce5b7d194b351e64bab6
#
_cell.length_a   1.000
_cell.length_b   1.000
_cell.length_c   1.000
_cell.angle_alpha   90.00
_cell.angle_beta   90.00
_cell.angle_gamma   90.00
#
_symmetry.space_group_name_H-M   'P 1'
#
loop_
_entity.id
_entity.type
_entity.pdbx_description
1 polymer ?
#
loop_
_entity_poly.entity_id
_entity_poly.type
_entity_poly.pdbx_seq_one_letter_code
_entity_poly.pdbx_strand_id
1 'polypeptide(L)'
;MEQIKWTLNSVPKNHRQKAEEVKAVMSVEETKKARAFHRSVPQYNETPLQALDKLAKQLGVGGVYVKDESFRFGLNSFKALGGAYAIARYVAKQLNKDILSMTWEDFTSEETRDKIGQITFFTATDGNHGRGVAWAARQLGQKCVVYMPKGSSEARLNNIRKEGAIAEITEFNYDDTIRMTAAEAKKAERSVIVQDTSWEGYEEIPTWIMQGYGVMALEADEQLNSLGYRPTHVFVQAGVGAMAGSAQGYFANKYPDNPPKVAVVEANAADCFFRSAIAADGKPRIVGGDMNTIMAGLACGEPYITAWELFKDNAACFVSCPDWVTELGMRMLAAPLQGDPQVVSGESGAVTTGFLTALTVKEELKELKEALSINEESRIIVFSTEGNTDPGHYRQVVWDPEGNVFSI
;
A
#
# COMPACT_ATOMS: atom_id res chain seq x y z
N MET A 1 27.36 2.49 5.33
CA MET A 1 25.94 2.40 4.93
C MET A 1 25.10 2.94 6.08
N GLU A 2 24.03 3.68 5.79
CA GLU A 2 23.06 4.07 6.82
C GLU A 2 22.46 2.84 7.48
N GLN A 3 22.15 2.95 8.78
CA GLN A 3 21.64 1.85 9.58
C GLN A 3 20.13 1.74 9.49
N ILE A 4 19.61 0.53 9.51
CA ILE A 4 18.19 0.26 9.77
C ILE A 4 17.91 0.61 11.23
N LYS A 5 16.88 1.44 11.47
CA LYS A 5 16.41 1.75 12.83
C LYS A 5 15.13 1.01 13.10
N TRP A 6 14.92 0.62 14.33
CA TRP A 6 13.70 -0.10 14.72
C TRP A 6 13.31 0.18 16.17
N THR A 7 12.05 -0.06 16.47
CA THR A 7 11.51 -0.06 17.83
C THR A 7 10.41 -1.09 17.96
N LEU A 8 10.36 -1.79 19.07
CA LEU A 8 9.21 -2.60 19.43
C LEU A 8 8.04 -1.68 19.78
N ASN A 9 6.83 -2.17 19.56
CA ASN A 9 5.64 -1.40 19.89
C ASN A 9 5.42 -1.33 21.40
N SER A 10 5.74 -0.19 21.99
CA SER A 10 5.49 0.16 23.38
C SER A 10 4.46 1.29 23.54
N VAL A 11 3.76 1.63 22.49
CA VAL A 11 2.78 2.72 22.45
C VAL A 11 1.57 2.37 23.33
N PRO A 12 1.03 3.33 24.10
CA PRO A 12 -0.19 3.14 24.86
C PRO A 12 -1.35 2.76 23.95
N LYS A 13 -1.97 1.61 24.24
CA LYS A 13 -3.09 1.09 23.46
C LYS A 13 -4.38 1.87 23.72
N ASN A 14 -5.28 1.80 22.76
CA ASN A 14 -6.64 2.32 22.93
C ASN A 14 -7.38 1.57 24.05
N HIS A 15 -8.37 2.22 24.69
CA HIS A 15 -9.30 1.45 25.50
C HIS A 15 -10.09 0.52 24.59
N ARG A 16 -10.60 -0.58 25.17
CA ARG A 16 -11.24 -1.68 24.47
C ARG A 16 -12.30 -1.23 23.45
N GLN A 17 -13.21 -0.36 23.85
CA GLN A 17 -14.27 0.11 22.96
C GLN A 17 -13.71 0.79 21.71
N LYS A 18 -12.80 1.74 21.85
CA LYS A 18 -12.17 2.43 20.71
C LYS A 18 -11.36 1.46 19.85
N ALA A 19 -10.62 0.53 20.46
CA ALA A 19 -9.86 -0.50 19.74
C ALA A 19 -10.78 -1.36 18.85
N GLU A 20 -11.95 -1.77 19.36
CA GLU A 20 -12.92 -2.53 18.56
C GLU A 20 -13.57 -1.69 17.46
N GLU A 21 -13.91 -0.44 17.72
CA GLU A 21 -14.46 0.49 16.72
C GLU A 21 -13.47 0.70 15.55
N VAL A 22 -12.20 0.95 15.85
CA VAL A 22 -11.14 1.15 14.85
C VAL A 22 -10.89 -0.14 14.07
N LYS A 23 -10.83 -1.28 14.77
CA LYS A 23 -10.63 -2.58 14.13
C LYS A 23 -11.79 -2.96 13.22
N ALA A 24 -13.04 -2.60 13.57
CA ALA A 24 -14.23 -2.89 12.77
C ALA A 24 -14.20 -2.27 11.37
N VAL A 25 -13.48 -1.15 11.18
CA VAL A 25 -13.26 -0.51 9.86
C VAL A 25 -12.70 -1.51 8.85
N MET A 26 -11.83 -2.44 9.30
CA MET A 26 -11.19 -3.46 8.49
C MET A 26 -11.67 -4.86 8.83
N SER A 27 -12.96 -5.01 9.19
CA SER A 27 -13.53 -6.33 9.43
C SER A 27 -13.39 -7.24 8.19
N VAL A 28 -13.35 -8.54 8.42
CA VAL A 28 -13.29 -9.54 7.33
C VAL A 28 -14.49 -9.37 6.39
N GLU A 29 -15.65 -9.00 6.91
CA GLU A 29 -16.86 -8.78 6.11
C GLU A 29 -16.74 -7.55 5.21
N GLU A 30 -16.22 -6.42 5.69
CA GLU A 30 -15.98 -5.24 4.84
C GLU A 30 -14.96 -5.55 3.73
N THR A 31 -13.92 -6.32 4.04
CA THR A 31 -12.94 -6.77 3.03
C THR A 31 -13.59 -7.70 1.99
N LYS A 32 -14.47 -8.60 2.41
CA LYS A 32 -15.24 -9.47 1.48
C LYS A 32 -16.18 -8.67 0.59
N LYS A 33 -16.81 -7.61 1.08
CA LYS A 33 -17.63 -6.70 0.25
C LYS A 33 -16.79 -6.06 -0.85
N ALA A 34 -15.59 -5.56 -0.50
CA ALA A 34 -14.67 -5.00 -1.49
C ALA A 34 -14.26 -6.05 -2.54
N ARG A 35 -13.93 -7.28 -2.12
CA ARG A 35 -13.62 -8.36 -3.07
C ARG A 35 -14.83 -8.74 -3.93
N ALA A 36 -16.03 -8.78 -3.39
CA ALA A 36 -17.24 -9.07 -4.17
C ALA A 36 -17.43 -8.06 -5.31
N PHE A 37 -17.26 -6.77 -5.01
CA PHE A 37 -17.23 -5.73 -6.04
C PHE A 37 -16.13 -5.99 -7.07
N HIS A 38 -14.88 -6.20 -6.66
CA HIS A 38 -13.76 -6.40 -7.58
C HIS A 38 -13.94 -7.63 -8.46
N ARG A 39 -14.55 -8.71 -7.97
CA ARG A 39 -14.86 -9.90 -8.77
C ARG A 39 -15.86 -9.65 -9.90
N SER A 40 -16.64 -8.58 -9.85
CA SER A 40 -17.49 -8.15 -10.95
C SER A 40 -16.73 -7.40 -12.05
N VAL A 41 -15.52 -6.92 -11.77
CA VAL A 41 -14.67 -6.22 -12.75
C VAL A 41 -14.08 -7.23 -13.74
N PRO A 42 -14.27 -7.07 -15.06
CA PRO A 42 -13.82 -8.06 -16.05
C PRO A 42 -12.32 -8.38 -16.03
N GLN A 43 -11.49 -7.41 -15.64
CA GLN A 43 -10.03 -7.55 -15.55
C GLN A 43 -9.55 -8.08 -14.20
N TYR A 44 -10.46 -8.39 -13.27
CA TYR A 44 -10.07 -8.89 -11.96
C TYR A 44 -9.57 -10.33 -12.04
N ASN A 45 -8.38 -10.53 -11.48
CA ASN A 45 -7.83 -11.84 -11.17
C ASN A 45 -7.17 -11.77 -9.79
N GLU A 46 -7.22 -12.86 -9.05
CA GLU A 46 -6.41 -12.98 -7.84
C GLU A 46 -4.93 -12.95 -8.25
N THR A 47 -4.16 -12.05 -7.63
CA THR A 47 -2.74 -11.95 -7.94
C THR A 47 -1.97 -13.10 -7.31
N PRO A 48 -0.81 -13.51 -7.87
CA PRO A 48 -0.07 -14.64 -7.33
C PRO A 48 0.44 -14.42 -5.90
N LEU A 49 0.45 -15.48 -5.12
CA LEU A 49 1.25 -15.59 -3.89
C LEU A 49 2.47 -16.46 -4.21
N GLN A 50 3.61 -15.84 -4.45
CA GLN A 50 4.85 -16.50 -4.86
C GLN A 50 5.59 -17.05 -3.65
N ALA A 51 5.78 -18.37 -3.59
CA ALA A 51 6.59 -19.01 -2.55
C ALA A 51 8.08 -18.97 -2.94
N LEU A 52 8.91 -18.40 -2.07
CA LEU A 52 10.36 -18.32 -2.23
C LEU A 52 11.04 -19.34 -1.31
N ASP A 53 10.89 -20.63 -1.65
CA ASP A 53 11.32 -21.74 -0.79
C ASP A 53 12.84 -21.80 -0.57
N LYS A 54 13.62 -21.46 -1.60
CA LYS A 54 15.08 -21.46 -1.51
C LYS A 54 15.55 -20.29 -0.66
N LEU A 55 14.94 -19.11 -0.85
CA LEU A 55 15.20 -17.96 -0.01
C LEU A 55 14.82 -18.25 1.46
N ALA A 56 13.64 -18.82 1.71
CA ALA A 56 13.21 -19.18 3.06
C ALA A 56 14.25 -20.10 3.75
N LYS A 57 14.71 -21.13 3.05
CA LYS A 57 15.76 -22.03 3.55
C LYS A 57 17.06 -21.29 3.84
N GLN A 58 17.49 -20.40 2.94
CA GLN A 58 18.72 -19.60 3.09
C GLN A 58 18.65 -18.67 4.31
N LEU A 59 17.47 -18.11 4.59
CA LEU A 59 17.25 -17.22 5.73
C LEU A 59 16.95 -17.95 7.05
N GLY A 60 16.81 -19.27 7.03
CA GLY A 60 16.49 -20.09 8.21
C GLY A 60 15.06 -19.87 8.72
N VAL A 61 14.10 -19.62 7.81
CA VAL A 61 12.68 -19.48 8.12
C VAL A 61 11.85 -20.56 7.43
N GLY A 62 10.65 -20.79 7.92
CA GLY A 62 9.79 -21.88 7.44
C GLY A 62 9.07 -21.59 6.12
N GLY A 63 8.97 -20.31 5.72
CA GLY A 63 8.41 -19.92 4.43
C GLY A 63 8.42 -18.42 4.23
N VAL A 64 8.70 -17.99 2.99
CA VAL A 64 8.60 -16.60 2.54
C VAL A 64 7.64 -16.56 1.36
N TYR A 65 6.60 -15.76 1.48
CA TYR A 65 5.51 -15.67 0.52
C TYR A 65 5.33 -14.22 0.08
N VAL A 66 5.49 -13.98 -1.22
CA VAL A 66 5.38 -12.64 -1.82
C VAL A 66 4.03 -12.52 -2.52
N LYS A 67 3.14 -11.66 -2.03
CA LYS A 67 1.91 -11.28 -2.73
C LYS A 67 2.28 -10.30 -3.84
N ASP A 68 2.18 -10.74 -5.10
CA ASP A 68 2.68 -9.98 -6.25
C ASP A 68 1.56 -9.16 -6.93
N GLU A 69 1.46 -7.91 -6.54
CA GLU A 69 0.45 -6.98 -7.05
C GLU A 69 0.80 -6.34 -8.42
N SER A 70 1.93 -6.70 -9.03
CA SER A 70 2.25 -6.24 -10.38
C SER A 70 1.25 -6.72 -11.44
N PHE A 71 0.53 -7.80 -11.14
CA PHE A 71 -0.51 -8.35 -12.03
C PHE A 71 -1.89 -7.68 -11.88
N ARG A 72 -2.08 -6.78 -10.88
CA ARG A 72 -3.40 -6.24 -10.58
C ARG A 72 -3.97 -5.38 -11.72
N PHE A 73 -5.10 -5.80 -12.28
CA PHE A 73 -5.84 -5.14 -13.37
C PHE A 73 -5.01 -4.77 -14.62
N GLY A 74 -3.80 -5.31 -14.77
CA GLY A 74 -2.85 -4.88 -15.81
C GLY A 74 -2.25 -3.49 -15.58
N LEU A 75 -2.42 -2.93 -14.38
CA LEU A 75 -1.92 -1.61 -14.02
C LEU A 75 -0.57 -1.62 -13.30
N ASN A 76 0.02 -2.79 -13.11
CA ASN A 76 1.33 -2.97 -12.51
C ASN A 76 1.44 -2.45 -11.05
N SER A 77 0.30 -2.33 -10.32
CA SER A 77 0.23 -1.86 -8.94
C SER A 77 -1.13 -2.15 -8.31
N PHE A 78 -1.14 -2.37 -6.99
CA PHE A 78 -2.34 -2.62 -6.18
C PHE A 78 -3.32 -1.43 -6.08
N LYS A 79 -2.84 -0.22 -6.32
CA LYS A 79 -3.55 1.03 -5.98
C LYS A 79 -4.96 1.15 -6.57
N ALA A 80 -5.22 0.51 -7.71
CA ALA A 80 -6.56 0.48 -8.32
C ALA A 80 -7.61 -0.20 -7.42
N LEU A 81 -7.23 -1.14 -6.54
CA LEU A 81 -8.17 -1.76 -5.59
C LEU A 81 -8.86 -0.71 -4.72
N GLY A 82 -8.10 0.21 -4.13
CA GLY A 82 -8.68 1.26 -3.29
C GLY A 82 -9.44 2.30 -4.09
N GLY A 83 -8.82 2.85 -5.16
CA GLY A 83 -9.42 3.91 -5.97
C GLY A 83 -10.74 3.49 -6.62
N ALA A 84 -10.78 2.30 -7.24
CA ALA A 84 -12.00 1.80 -7.89
C ALA A 84 -13.11 1.50 -6.87
N TYR A 85 -12.77 0.86 -5.74
CA TYR A 85 -13.77 0.57 -4.71
C TYR A 85 -14.35 1.84 -4.09
N ALA A 86 -13.52 2.82 -3.78
CA ALA A 86 -13.98 4.09 -3.22
C ALA A 86 -14.90 4.86 -4.18
N ILE A 87 -14.55 4.93 -5.46
CA ILE A 87 -15.40 5.56 -6.48
C ILE A 87 -16.72 4.80 -6.62
N ALA A 88 -16.70 3.47 -6.64
CA ALA A 88 -17.91 2.66 -6.71
C ALA A 88 -18.82 2.87 -5.47
N ARG A 89 -18.23 2.90 -4.26
CA ARG A 89 -18.96 3.22 -3.02
C ARG A 89 -19.60 4.61 -3.08
N TYR A 90 -18.86 5.60 -3.60
CA TYR A 90 -19.39 6.95 -3.80
C TYR A 90 -20.58 6.95 -4.76
N VAL A 91 -20.47 6.29 -5.91
CA VAL A 91 -21.55 6.19 -6.91
C VAL A 91 -22.76 5.46 -6.33
N ALA A 92 -22.57 4.32 -5.66
CA ALA A 92 -23.64 3.58 -5.00
C ALA A 92 -24.39 4.46 -3.99
N LYS A 93 -23.66 5.24 -3.18
CA LYS A 93 -24.21 6.21 -2.24
C LYS A 93 -25.06 7.29 -2.93
N GLN A 94 -24.58 7.84 -4.06
CA GLN A 94 -25.34 8.81 -4.85
C GLN A 94 -26.66 8.23 -5.39
N LEU A 95 -26.69 6.94 -5.68
CA LEU A 95 -27.86 6.22 -6.17
C LEU A 95 -28.75 5.65 -5.04
N ASN A 96 -28.38 5.84 -3.77
CA ASN A 96 -29.02 5.21 -2.60
C ASN A 96 -29.09 3.68 -2.72
N LYS A 97 -28.02 3.05 -3.24
CA LYS A 97 -27.89 1.60 -3.40
C LYS A 97 -26.81 1.03 -2.50
N ASP A 98 -26.96 -0.22 -2.10
CA ASP A 98 -25.89 -0.99 -1.46
C ASP A 98 -24.86 -1.40 -2.53
N ILE A 99 -23.57 -1.35 -2.20
CA ILE A 99 -22.48 -1.75 -3.11
C ILE A 99 -22.63 -3.21 -3.58
N LEU A 100 -23.14 -4.10 -2.73
CA LEU A 100 -23.37 -5.51 -3.06
C LEU A 100 -24.54 -5.73 -4.01
N SER A 101 -25.42 -4.74 -4.19
CA SER A 101 -26.54 -4.81 -5.12
C SER A 101 -26.18 -4.34 -6.54
N MET A 102 -24.92 -3.96 -6.79
CA MET A 102 -24.46 -3.44 -8.07
C MET A 102 -23.25 -4.21 -8.56
N THR A 103 -23.23 -4.50 -9.85
CA THR A 103 -22.07 -5.09 -10.55
C THR A 103 -21.27 -3.99 -11.27
N TRP A 104 -20.10 -4.35 -11.78
CA TRP A 104 -19.29 -3.43 -12.61
C TRP A 104 -20.05 -2.93 -13.84
N GLU A 105 -20.88 -3.80 -14.46
CA GLU A 105 -21.71 -3.44 -15.58
C GLU A 105 -22.74 -2.38 -15.20
N ASP A 106 -23.37 -2.49 -14.02
CA ASP A 106 -24.28 -1.47 -13.50
C ASP A 106 -23.57 -0.13 -13.32
N PHE A 107 -22.36 -0.13 -12.73
CA PHE A 107 -21.56 1.07 -12.53
C PHE A 107 -21.16 1.77 -13.82
N THR A 108 -20.87 1.00 -14.88
CA THR A 108 -20.40 1.52 -16.17
C THR A 108 -21.54 1.77 -17.18
N SER A 109 -22.80 1.52 -16.82
CA SER A 109 -23.96 1.68 -17.68
C SER A 109 -24.26 3.16 -17.99
N GLU A 110 -24.92 3.41 -19.14
CA GLU A 110 -25.42 4.75 -19.49
C GLU A 110 -26.45 5.22 -18.48
N GLU A 111 -27.32 4.35 -18.00
CA GLU A 111 -28.34 4.68 -16.98
C GLU A 111 -27.70 5.25 -15.71
N THR A 112 -26.61 4.64 -15.25
CA THR A 112 -25.86 5.15 -14.08
C THR A 112 -25.25 6.50 -14.37
N ARG A 113 -24.60 6.68 -15.55
CA ARG A 113 -23.99 7.97 -15.94
C ARG A 113 -25.04 9.09 -16.02
N ASP A 114 -26.20 8.83 -16.60
CA ASP A 114 -27.28 9.82 -16.70
C ASP A 114 -27.78 10.23 -15.31
N LYS A 115 -27.95 9.27 -14.39
CA LYS A 115 -28.41 9.54 -13.03
C LYS A 115 -27.42 10.33 -12.19
N ILE A 116 -26.13 9.98 -12.25
CA ILE A 116 -25.11 10.64 -11.45
C ILE A 116 -24.58 11.92 -12.12
N GLY A 117 -24.74 12.08 -13.44
CA GLY A 117 -24.19 13.19 -14.24
C GLY A 117 -22.67 13.19 -14.29
N GLN A 118 -22.10 14.27 -14.81
CA GLN A 118 -20.64 14.41 -14.92
C GLN A 118 -20.02 14.79 -13.58
N ILE A 119 -19.06 14.01 -13.12
CA ILE A 119 -18.27 14.24 -11.92
C ILE A 119 -16.79 14.39 -12.33
N THR A 120 -16.04 15.23 -11.63
CA THR A 120 -14.59 15.31 -11.78
C THR A 120 -13.94 14.78 -10.51
N PHE A 121 -13.22 13.66 -10.62
CA PHE A 121 -12.43 13.12 -9.53
C PHE A 121 -11.06 13.78 -9.46
N PHE A 122 -10.65 14.18 -8.27
CA PHE A 122 -9.36 14.81 -8.01
C PHE A 122 -8.52 13.93 -7.10
N THR A 123 -7.22 13.85 -7.35
CA THR A 123 -6.28 13.20 -6.42
C THR A 123 -4.87 13.75 -6.57
N ALA A 124 -4.09 13.68 -5.48
CA ALA A 124 -2.64 13.87 -5.46
C ALA A 124 -1.95 12.49 -5.37
N THR A 125 -0.79 12.32 -6.03
CA THR A 125 -0.14 11.01 -6.13
C THR A 125 1.32 11.09 -6.52
N ASP A 126 2.12 10.13 -6.08
CA ASP A 126 3.45 9.80 -6.62
C ASP A 126 3.39 9.08 -7.99
N GLY A 127 2.19 8.57 -8.37
CA GLY A 127 1.97 7.88 -9.65
C GLY A 127 0.87 6.81 -9.59
N ASN A 128 1.04 5.78 -8.78
CA ASN A 128 0.19 4.57 -8.81
C ASN A 128 -1.25 4.82 -8.34
N HIS A 129 -1.45 5.60 -7.28
CA HIS A 129 -2.79 5.92 -6.79
C HIS A 129 -3.56 6.73 -7.83
N GLY A 130 -2.94 7.78 -8.38
CA GLY A 130 -3.54 8.59 -9.43
C GLY A 130 -3.87 7.80 -10.68
N ARG A 131 -3.00 6.86 -11.09
CA ARG A 131 -3.28 5.96 -12.20
C ARG A 131 -4.50 5.07 -11.92
N GLY A 132 -4.61 4.52 -10.70
CA GLY A 132 -5.76 3.70 -10.31
C GLY A 132 -7.08 4.49 -10.29
N VAL A 133 -7.06 5.73 -9.77
CA VAL A 133 -8.22 6.64 -9.77
C VAL A 133 -8.59 7.04 -11.20
N ALA A 134 -7.61 7.41 -12.03
CA ALA A 134 -7.82 7.78 -13.43
C ALA A 134 -8.42 6.63 -14.24
N TRP A 135 -7.89 5.40 -14.07
CA TRP A 135 -8.42 4.19 -14.68
C TRP A 135 -9.89 3.98 -14.32
N ALA A 136 -10.22 4.03 -13.03
CA ALA A 136 -11.59 3.84 -12.56
C ALA A 136 -12.54 4.93 -13.08
N ALA A 137 -12.13 6.20 -13.03
CA ALA A 137 -12.90 7.32 -13.56
C ALA A 137 -13.20 7.15 -15.05
N ARG A 138 -12.18 6.78 -15.86
CA ARG A 138 -12.34 6.51 -17.29
C ARG A 138 -13.36 5.39 -17.56
N GLN A 139 -13.31 4.30 -16.80
CA GLN A 139 -14.27 3.19 -16.96
C GLN A 139 -15.71 3.66 -16.71
N LEU A 140 -15.92 4.56 -15.78
CA LEU A 140 -17.23 5.13 -15.48
C LEU A 140 -17.62 6.32 -16.39
N GLY A 141 -16.81 6.67 -17.38
CA GLY A 141 -17.04 7.83 -18.25
C GLY A 141 -16.96 9.18 -17.53
N GLN A 142 -16.21 9.25 -16.43
CA GLN A 142 -16.05 10.43 -15.59
C GLN A 142 -14.71 11.12 -15.84
N LYS A 143 -14.58 12.38 -15.43
CA LYS A 143 -13.34 13.15 -15.55
C LYS A 143 -12.40 12.86 -14.36
N CYS A 144 -11.10 12.97 -14.61
CA CYS A 144 -10.09 12.85 -13.55
C CYS A 144 -9.01 13.92 -13.73
N VAL A 145 -8.64 14.56 -12.62
CA VAL A 145 -7.53 15.53 -12.52
C VAL A 145 -6.56 15.01 -11.46
N VAL A 146 -5.29 14.92 -11.83
CA VAL A 146 -4.25 14.34 -10.98
C VAL A 146 -3.08 15.29 -10.85
N TYR A 147 -2.72 15.63 -9.64
CA TYR A 147 -1.53 16.41 -9.33
C TYR A 147 -0.44 15.54 -8.74
N MET A 148 0.79 15.70 -9.20
CA MET A 148 1.95 14.95 -8.75
C MET A 148 2.95 15.87 -8.03
N PRO A 149 3.62 15.40 -6.96
CA PRO A 149 4.61 16.20 -6.27
C PRO A 149 5.85 16.44 -7.15
N LYS A 150 6.59 17.48 -6.80
CA LYS A 150 7.90 17.79 -7.38
C LYS A 150 8.81 16.56 -7.32
N GLY A 151 9.53 16.31 -8.42
CA GLY A 151 10.46 15.19 -8.53
C GLY A 151 9.82 13.89 -9.01
N SER A 152 8.50 13.85 -9.24
CA SER A 152 7.84 12.69 -9.86
C SER A 152 8.38 12.44 -11.26
N SER A 153 8.47 11.16 -11.67
CA SER A 153 9.02 10.81 -12.98
C SER A 153 8.01 11.06 -14.13
N GLU A 154 8.54 11.47 -15.27
CA GLU A 154 7.75 11.61 -16.51
C GLU A 154 7.10 10.28 -16.94
N ALA A 155 7.75 9.14 -16.67
CA ALA A 155 7.20 7.83 -16.96
C ALA A 155 5.88 7.61 -16.20
N ARG A 156 5.86 7.94 -14.90
CA ARG A 156 4.66 7.83 -14.04
C ARG A 156 3.58 8.83 -14.45
N LEU A 157 3.95 10.09 -14.76
CA LEU A 157 3.01 11.09 -15.28
C LEU A 157 2.33 10.62 -16.57
N ASN A 158 3.11 10.09 -17.50
CA ASN A 158 2.60 9.60 -18.78
C ASN A 158 1.72 8.35 -18.59
N ASN A 159 1.99 7.50 -17.60
CA ASN A 159 1.11 6.37 -17.27
C ASN A 159 -0.28 6.83 -16.79
N ILE A 160 -0.35 7.94 -16.04
CA ILE A 160 -1.63 8.53 -15.62
C ILE A 160 -2.37 9.14 -16.82
N ARG A 161 -1.67 9.90 -17.66
CA ARG A 161 -2.25 10.52 -18.86
C ARG A 161 -2.81 9.50 -19.85
N LYS A 162 -2.19 8.32 -19.99
CA LYS A 162 -2.70 7.20 -20.79
C LYS A 162 -4.06 6.69 -20.29
N GLU A 163 -4.36 6.86 -19.02
CA GLU A 163 -5.69 6.55 -18.47
C GLU A 163 -6.74 7.66 -18.73
N GLY A 164 -6.39 8.70 -19.47
CA GLY A 164 -7.32 9.78 -19.88
C GLY A 164 -7.48 10.91 -18.85
N ALA A 165 -6.68 10.94 -17.81
CA ALA A 165 -6.69 12.03 -16.84
C ALA A 165 -5.92 13.26 -17.32
N ILE A 166 -6.34 14.45 -16.88
CA ILE A 166 -5.52 15.66 -16.88
C ILE A 166 -4.52 15.50 -15.73
N ALA A 167 -3.23 15.46 -16.03
CA ALA A 167 -2.20 15.27 -15.01
C ALA A 167 -1.00 16.19 -15.22
N GLU A 168 -0.48 16.73 -14.10
CA GLU A 168 0.71 17.59 -14.09
C GLU A 168 1.55 17.38 -12.82
N ILE A 169 2.85 17.66 -12.93
CA ILE A 169 3.79 17.70 -11.81
C ILE A 169 3.80 19.12 -11.26
N THR A 170 3.66 19.27 -9.95
CA THR A 170 3.67 20.54 -9.23
C THR A 170 5.07 20.87 -8.71
N GLU A 171 5.23 22.09 -8.17
CA GLU A 171 6.47 22.50 -7.48
C GLU A 171 6.46 22.16 -5.98
N PHE A 172 5.43 21.48 -5.51
CA PHE A 172 5.21 21.17 -4.10
C PHE A 172 5.67 19.74 -3.73
N ASN A 173 5.97 19.51 -2.44
CA ASN A 173 6.10 18.16 -1.90
C ASN A 173 4.73 17.44 -1.88
N TYR A 174 4.72 16.17 -1.48
CA TYR A 174 3.51 15.35 -1.52
C TYR A 174 2.37 15.93 -0.69
N ASP A 175 2.62 16.29 0.57
CA ASP A 175 1.58 16.77 1.49
C ASP A 175 1.01 18.13 1.08
N ASP A 176 1.85 19.03 0.59
CA ASP A 176 1.42 20.33 0.03
C ASP A 176 0.65 20.13 -1.28
N THR A 177 1.02 19.16 -2.11
CA THR A 177 0.27 18.79 -3.31
C THR A 177 -1.15 18.32 -2.96
N ILE A 178 -1.32 17.54 -1.88
CA ILE A 178 -2.65 17.16 -1.38
C ILE A 178 -3.47 18.39 -0.99
N ARG A 179 -2.87 19.31 -0.24
CA ARG A 179 -3.53 20.58 0.18
C ARG A 179 -3.97 21.42 -1.02
N MET A 180 -3.08 21.56 -2.00
CA MET A 180 -3.39 22.26 -3.25
C MET A 180 -4.52 21.54 -4.01
N THR A 181 -4.45 20.21 -4.16
CA THR A 181 -5.49 19.42 -4.83
C THR A 181 -6.86 19.62 -4.18
N ALA A 182 -6.92 19.64 -2.85
CA ALA A 182 -8.15 19.89 -2.11
C ALA A 182 -8.71 21.31 -2.37
N ALA A 183 -7.83 22.29 -2.52
CA ALA A 183 -8.21 23.68 -2.85
C ALA A 183 -8.72 23.79 -4.29
N GLU A 184 -8.07 23.13 -5.26
CA GLU A 184 -8.50 23.12 -6.67
C GLU A 184 -9.84 22.38 -6.84
N ALA A 185 -10.02 21.26 -6.16
CA ALA A 185 -11.28 20.52 -6.19
C ALA A 185 -12.48 21.39 -5.74
N LYS A 186 -12.30 22.24 -4.73
CA LYS A 186 -13.35 23.16 -4.25
C LYS A 186 -13.81 24.19 -5.27
N LYS A 187 -12.99 24.48 -6.30
CA LYS A 187 -13.32 25.44 -7.37
C LYS A 187 -14.14 24.80 -8.50
N ALA A 188 -14.10 23.46 -8.59
CA ALA A 188 -14.78 22.73 -9.64
C ALA A 188 -16.24 22.41 -9.24
N GLU A 189 -17.14 22.47 -10.21
CA GLU A 189 -18.59 22.32 -10.01
C GLU A 189 -18.88 20.87 -9.66
N ARG A 190 -18.95 20.03 -9.23
CA ARG A 190 -19.21 18.59 -8.95
C ARG A 190 -17.91 17.81 -8.92
N SER A 191 -17.10 18.18 -7.96
CA SER A 191 -15.84 17.53 -7.72
C SER A 191 -15.91 16.55 -6.55
N VAL A 192 -15.06 15.52 -6.61
CA VAL A 192 -14.85 14.56 -5.54
C VAL A 192 -13.37 14.29 -5.39
N ILE A 193 -12.83 14.45 -4.18
CA ILE A 193 -11.47 14.07 -3.88
C ILE A 193 -11.44 12.57 -3.60
N VAL A 194 -10.48 11.85 -4.17
CA VAL A 194 -10.22 10.43 -3.95
C VAL A 194 -8.77 10.26 -3.51
N GLN A 195 -8.52 10.54 -2.21
CA GLN A 195 -7.18 10.52 -1.61
C GLN A 195 -7.10 9.42 -0.55
N ASP A 196 -5.95 8.74 -0.46
CA ASP A 196 -5.72 7.61 0.45
C ASP A 196 -5.14 8.00 1.82
N THR A 197 -5.23 9.28 2.16
CA THR A 197 -5.02 9.81 3.52
C THR A 197 -6.25 10.58 3.97
N SER A 198 -6.39 10.85 5.29
CA SER A 198 -7.54 11.50 5.86
C SER A 198 -7.19 12.79 6.59
N TRP A 199 -8.17 13.67 6.70
CA TRP A 199 -8.16 14.85 7.58
C TRP A 199 -9.56 15.07 8.14
N GLU A 200 -9.71 16.00 9.07
CA GLU A 200 -11.00 16.31 9.68
C GLU A 200 -12.08 16.63 8.63
N GLY A 201 -13.17 15.86 8.64
CA GLY A 201 -14.27 15.95 7.67
C GLY A 201 -14.04 15.20 6.36
N TYR A 202 -12.91 14.50 6.23
CA TYR A 202 -12.61 13.66 5.06
C TYR A 202 -12.09 12.28 5.51
N GLU A 203 -12.95 11.45 6.04
CA GLU A 203 -12.61 10.11 6.56
C GLU A 203 -13.28 8.97 5.77
N GLU A 204 -14.44 9.24 5.15
CA GLU A 204 -15.25 8.19 4.53
C GLU A 204 -14.58 7.57 3.30
N ILE A 205 -14.11 8.39 2.35
CA ILE A 205 -13.46 7.91 1.13
C ILE A 205 -12.13 7.22 1.43
N PRO A 206 -11.24 7.76 2.29
CA PRO A 206 -10.05 7.04 2.73
C PRO A 206 -10.33 5.69 3.37
N THR A 207 -11.42 5.59 4.15
CA THR A 207 -11.88 4.31 4.71
C THR A 207 -12.24 3.30 3.62
N TRP A 208 -12.97 3.71 2.60
CA TRP A 208 -13.30 2.83 1.48
C TRP A 208 -12.06 2.41 0.68
N ILE A 209 -11.12 3.33 0.47
CA ILE A 209 -9.83 3.01 -0.17
C ILE A 209 -9.11 1.93 0.64
N MET A 210 -9.01 2.10 1.95
CA MET A 210 -8.38 1.14 2.86
C MET A 210 -9.07 -0.23 2.81
N GLN A 211 -10.40 -0.27 2.80
CA GLN A 211 -11.18 -1.50 2.63
C GLN A 211 -10.89 -2.18 1.29
N GLY A 212 -10.80 -1.42 0.20
CA GLY A 212 -10.39 -1.93 -1.10
C GLY A 212 -9.00 -2.59 -1.08
N TYR A 213 -8.04 -1.97 -0.41
CA TYR A 213 -6.68 -2.54 -0.25
C TYR A 213 -6.67 -3.85 0.56
N GLY A 214 -7.61 -4.03 1.48
CA GLY A 214 -7.72 -5.25 2.28
C GLY A 214 -7.87 -6.53 1.46
N VAL A 215 -8.32 -6.42 0.21
CA VAL A 215 -8.46 -7.56 -0.71
C VAL A 215 -7.13 -8.30 -0.91
N MET A 216 -5.99 -7.59 -0.94
CA MET A 216 -4.67 -8.23 -1.03
C MET A 216 -4.39 -9.17 0.15
N ALA A 217 -4.67 -8.69 1.37
CA ALA A 217 -4.44 -9.47 2.59
C ALA A 217 -5.36 -10.69 2.64
N LEU A 218 -6.63 -10.52 2.24
CA LEU A 218 -7.60 -11.60 2.17
C LEU A 218 -7.21 -12.67 1.15
N GLU A 219 -6.78 -12.27 -0.06
CA GLU A 219 -6.30 -13.20 -1.08
C GLU A 219 -5.04 -13.95 -0.61
N ALA A 220 -4.05 -13.22 -0.05
CA ALA A 220 -2.82 -13.82 0.43
C ALA A 220 -3.06 -14.83 1.56
N ASP A 221 -3.97 -14.50 2.48
CA ASP A 221 -4.38 -15.40 3.56
C ASP A 221 -5.05 -16.68 3.04
N GLU A 222 -6.03 -16.55 2.13
CA GLU A 222 -6.71 -17.71 1.55
C GLU A 222 -5.75 -18.58 0.72
N GLN A 223 -4.86 -17.97 -0.06
CA GLN A 223 -3.84 -18.69 -0.83
C GLN A 223 -2.87 -19.45 0.08
N LEU A 224 -2.40 -18.83 1.16
CA LEU A 224 -1.51 -19.48 2.11
C LEU A 224 -2.24 -20.61 2.87
N ASN A 225 -3.50 -20.39 3.28
CA ASN A 225 -4.33 -21.42 3.93
C ASN A 225 -4.57 -22.62 3.00
N SER A 226 -4.69 -22.42 1.68
CA SER A 226 -4.83 -23.50 0.71
C SER A 226 -3.60 -24.41 0.64
N LEU A 227 -2.43 -23.91 1.04
CA LEU A 227 -1.19 -24.69 1.18
C LEU A 227 -1.09 -25.39 2.55
N GLY A 228 -2.10 -25.25 3.41
CA GLY A 228 -2.11 -25.84 4.77
C GLY A 228 -1.37 -24.98 5.82
N TYR A 229 -1.06 -23.73 5.50
CA TYR A 229 -0.35 -22.83 6.40
C TYR A 229 -1.21 -21.62 6.77
N ARG A 230 -0.83 -20.97 7.89
CA ARG A 230 -1.30 -19.63 8.26
C ARG A 230 -0.11 -18.71 8.46
N PRO A 231 -0.25 -17.41 8.23
CA PRO A 231 0.85 -16.48 8.46
C PRO A 231 1.15 -16.37 9.95
N THR A 232 2.43 -16.42 10.30
CA THR A 232 2.94 -16.09 11.63
C THR A 232 3.44 -14.66 11.70
N HIS A 233 3.90 -14.15 10.57
CA HIS A 233 4.43 -12.80 10.41
C HIS A 233 3.92 -12.18 9.12
N VAL A 234 3.72 -10.87 9.16
CA VAL A 234 3.37 -10.07 7.99
C VAL A 234 4.22 -8.81 8.01
N PHE A 235 5.03 -8.61 6.97
CA PHE A 235 5.82 -7.38 6.84
C PHE A 235 5.16 -6.49 5.80
N VAL A 236 4.83 -5.27 6.21
CA VAL A 236 4.09 -4.31 5.39
C VAL A 236 4.83 -2.98 5.33
N GLN A 237 4.95 -2.44 4.15
CA GLN A 237 5.51 -1.10 3.95
C GLN A 237 4.44 -0.03 4.09
N ALA A 238 4.80 1.11 4.68
CA ALA A 238 3.91 2.24 4.91
C ALA A 238 4.49 3.56 4.37
N GLY A 239 3.71 4.25 3.54
CA GLY A 239 3.77 5.68 3.33
C GLY A 239 2.75 6.33 4.27
N VAL A 240 1.62 6.88 3.76
CA VAL A 240 0.50 7.36 4.61
C VAL A 240 -0.08 6.27 5.52
N GLY A 241 0.14 4.99 5.22
CA GLY A 241 -0.27 3.85 6.05
C GLY A 241 -1.58 3.16 5.65
N ALA A 242 -2.33 3.65 4.67
CA ALA A 242 -3.62 3.06 4.30
C ALA A 242 -3.51 1.57 3.91
N MET A 243 -2.51 1.20 3.11
CA MET A 243 -2.29 -0.20 2.70
C MET A 243 -1.82 -1.06 3.88
N ALA A 244 -0.81 -0.60 4.61
CA ALA A 244 -0.28 -1.34 5.75
C ALA A 244 -1.32 -1.50 6.86
N GLY A 245 -2.12 -0.45 7.14
CA GLY A 245 -3.24 -0.49 8.07
C GLY A 245 -4.35 -1.44 7.62
N SER A 246 -4.60 -1.54 6.30
CA SER A 246 -5.57 -2.50 5.78
C SER A 246 -5.17 -3.95 6.04
N ALA A 247 -3.90 -4.29 5.81
CA ALA A 247 -3.37 -5.62 6.12
C ALA A 247 -3.37 -5.88 7.63
N GLN A 248 -2.89 -4.91 8.46
CA GLN A 248 -2.93 -5.02 9.91
C GLN A 248 -4.34 -5.29 10.43
N GLY A 249 -5.32 -4.49 9.99
CA GLY A 249 -6.70 -4.60 10.42
C GLY A 249 -7.34 -5.91 9.99
N TYR A 250 -7.11 -6.34 8.74
CA TYR A 250 -7.60 -7.63 8.25
C TYR A 250 -7.09 -8.79 9.11
N PHE A 251 -5.78 -8.89 9.33
CA PHE A 251 -5.20 -10.00 10.08
C PHE A 251 -5.56 -9.97 11.56
N ALA A 252 -5.70 -8.78 12.17
CA ALA A 252 -6.18 -8.64 13.55
C ALA A 252 -7.64 -9.11 13.73
N ASN A 253 -8.49 -8.90 12.72
CA ASN A 253 -9.87 -9.40 12.73
C ASN A 253 -9.96 -10.89 12.36
N LYS A 254 -9.14 -11.34 11.43
CA LYS A 254 -9.15 -12.73 10.95
C LYS A 254 -8.66 -13.71 12.02
N TYR A 255 -7.70 -13.30 12.83
CA TYR A 255 -7.04 -14.13 13.85
C TYR A 255 -7.05 -13.42 15.22
N PRO A 256 -8.23 -13.18 15.83
CA PRO A 256 -8.33 -12.33 17.02
C PRO A 256 -7.56 -12.87 18.24
N ASP A 257 -7.46 -14.20 18.39
CA ASP A 257 -6.80 -14.83 19.54
C ASP A 257 -5.28 -14.96 19.36
N ASN A 258 -4.80 -15.03 18.11
CA ASN A 258 -3.39 -15.20 17.79
C ASN A 258 -3.08 -14.58 16.41
N PRO A 259 -3.09 -13.26 16.29
CA PRO A 259 -2.78 -12.57 15.03
C PRO A 259 -1.30 -12.76 14.66
N PRO A 260 -0.95 -12.72 13.37
CA PRO A 260 0.43 -12.69 12.97
C PRO A 260 1.11 -11.42 13.52
N LYS A 261 2.41 -11.52 13.82
CA LYS A 261 3.22 -10.36 14.19
C LYS A 261 3.41 -9.48 12.95
N VAL A 262 2.98 -8.22 13.02
CA VAL A 262 3.12 -7.27 11.90
C VAL A 262 4.29 -6.34 12.15
N ALA A 263 5.24 -6.29 11.20
CA ALA A 263 6.29 -5.29 11.15
C ALA A 263 5.91 -4.20 10.13
N VAL A 264 5.82 -2.95 10.61
CA VAL A 264 5.57 -1.77 9.76
C VAL A 264 6.91 -1.21 9.32
N VAL A 265 7.15 -1.17 8.01
CA VAL A 265 8.44 -0.79 7.41
C VAL A 265 8.27 0.51 6.63
N GLU A 266 9.12 1.50 6.90
CA GLU A 266 9.06 2.83 6.29
C GLU A 266 10.41 3.23 5.67
N ALA A 267 10.37 4.17 4.72
CA ALA A 267 11.57 4.86 4.25
C ALA A 267 12.09 5.80 5.36
N ASN A 268 13.40 5.78 5.63
CA ASN A 268 13.99 6.60 6.69
C ASN A 268 13.83 8.13 6.47
N ALA A 269 13.60 8.55 5.22
CA ALA A 269 13.30 9.94 4.87
C ALA A 269 11.86 10.36 5.22
N ALA A 270 10.94 9.39 5.49
CA ALA A 270 9.51 9.64 5.70
C ALA A 270 8.91 8.70 6.76
N ASP A 271 9.63 8.42 7.84
CA ASP A 271 9.36 7.42 8.86
C ASP A 271 8.40 7.93 9.97
N CYS A 272 7.23 8.40 9.60
CA CYS A 272 6.28 9.06 10.50
C CYS A 272 5.72 8.11 11.58
N PHE A 273 5.44 6.84 11.27
CA PHE A 273 4.97 5.84 12.24
C PHE A 273 6.08 5.41 13.20
N PHE A 274 7.30 5.22 12.70
CA PHE A 274 8.46 4.93 13.53
C PHE A 274 8.72 6.05 14.57
N ARG A 275 8.69 7.32 14.14
CA ARG A 275 8.84 8.48 15.04
C ARG A 275 7.68 8.55 16.02
N SER A 276 6.47 8.25 15.60
CA SER A 276 5.29 8.18 16.46
C SER A 276 5.44 7.10 17.53
N ALA A 277 5.97 5.93 17.15
CA ALA A 277 6.21 4.82 18.07
C ALA A 277 7.32 5.14 19.10
N ILE A 278 8.43 5.75 18.67
CA ILE A 278 9.51 6.18 19.58
C ILE A 278 9.02 7.21 20.60
N ALA A 279 8.14 8.14 20.19
CA ALA A 279 7.58 9.14 21.09
C ALA A 279 6.72 8.51 22.20
N ALA A 280 6.15 7.33 21.97
CA ALA A 280 5.43 6.48 22.92
C ALA A 280 4.32 7.18 23.72
N ASP A 281 3.79 8.32 23.23
CA ASP A 281 2.70 9.08 23.86
C ASP A 281 1.33 8.84 23.21
N GLY A 282 1.28 7.92 22.21
CA GLY A 282 0.07 7.56 21.49
C GLY A 282 -0.34 8.56 20.39
N LYS A 283 0.40 9.65 20.20
CA LYS A 283 0.09 10.67 19.19
C LYS A 283 0.92 10.46 17.93
N PRO A 284 0.33 10.66 16.75
CA PRO A 284 1.07 10.57 15.49
C PRO A 284 2.07 11.73 15.34
N ARG A 285 3.16 11.50 14.63
CA ARG A 285 4.19 12.47 14.28
C ARG A 285 4.18 12.70 12.77
N ILE A 286 4.43 13.92 12.37
CA ILE A 286 4.58 14.33 10.97
C ILE A 286 6.07 14.46 10.68
N VAL A 287 6.47 14.01 9.49
CA VAL A 287 7.79 14.22 8.91
C VAL A 287 7.65 15.26 7.79
N GLY A 288 8.36 16.35 7.90
CA GLY A 288 8.39 17.40 6.87
C GLY A 288 9.66 17.36 6.04
N GLY A 289 9.73 18.21 5.02
CA GLY A 289 10.87 18.37 4.12
C GLY A 289 10.64 17.67 2.78
N ASP A 290 11.74 17.47 2.02
CA ASP A 290 11.67 16.92 0.67
C ASP A 290 11.45 15.40 0.63
N MET A 291 11.65 14.71 1.76
CA MET A 291 11.44 13.25 1.90
C MET A 291 12.10 12.43 0.77
N ASN A 292 13.35 12.79 0.43
CA ASN A 292 14.09 12.17 -0.67
C ASN A 292 14.38 10.69 -0.41
N THR A 293 13.74 9.83 -1.17
CA THR A 293 13.93 8.38 -1.19
C THR A 293 13.53 7.82 -2.54
N ILE A 294 14.18 6.74 -2.98
CA ILE A 294 13.75 6.02 -4.18
C ILE A 294 12.40 5.30 -3.99
N MET A 295 12.00 5.06 -2.75
CA MET A 295 10.71 4.45 -2.41
C MET A 295 9.57 5.48 -2.54
N ALA A 296 9.33 5.98 -3.75
CA ALA A 296 8.42 7.10 -4.02
C ALA A 296 7.01 6.91 -3.44
N GLY A 297 6.45 5.70 -3.48
CA GLY A 297 5.16 5.38 -2.87
C GLY A 297 5.15 5.41 -1.33
N LEU A 298 6.31 5.57 -0.69
CA LEU A 298 6.46 5.69 0.77
C LEU A 298 6.89 7.10 1.20
N ALA A 299 7.18 8.01 0.26
CA ALA A 299 7.62 9.38 0.53
C ALA A 299 6.46 10.28 1.00
N CYS A 300 5.85 9.94 2.13
CA CYS A 300 4.65 10.57 2.69
C CYS A 300 4.90 10.88 4.17
N GLY A 301 4.82 12.16 4.55
CA GLY A 301 5.17 12.60 5.90
C GLY A 301 4.00 12.61 6.89
N GLU A 302 2.76 12.69 6.40
CA GLU A 302 1.56 12.78 7.25
C GLU A 302 0.89 11.39 7.40
N PRO A 303 0.81 10.84 8.63
CA PRO A 303 0.24 9.52 8.84
C PRO A 303 -1.29 9.54 8.75
N TYR A 304 -1.88 8.55 8.07
CA TYR A 304 -3.31 8.29 8.11
C TYR A 304 -3.73 7.87 9.52
N ILE A 305 -4.61 8.64 10.15
CA ILE A 305 -4.96 8.47 11.57
C ILE A 305 -5.55 7.09 11.87
N THR A 306 -6.44 6.58 11.03
CA THR A 306 -7.03 5.25 11.23
C THR A 306 -5.96 4.15 11.19
N ALA A 307 -4.96 4.28 10.31
CA ALA A 307 -3.83 3.34 10.26
C ALA A 307 -2.99 3.42 11.54
N TRP A 308 -2.69 4.62 12.03
CA TRP A 308 -1.99 4.79 13.30
C TRP A 308 -2.73 4.15 14.47
N GLU A 309 -4.04 4.36 14.57
CA GLU A 309 -4.87 3.76 15.61
C GLU A 309 -4.84 2.22 15.55
N LEU A 310 -4.82 1.63 14.35
CA LEU A 310 -4.65 0.17 14.18
C LEU A 310 -3.26 -0.30 14.58
N PHE A 311 -2.20 0.43 14.17
CA PHE A 311 -0.82 0.04 14.44
C PHE A 311 -0.48 0.09 15.91
N LYS A 312 -0.86 1.16 16.63
CA LYS A 312 -0.53 1.28 18.04
C LYS A 312 -1.15 0.17 18.89
N ASP A 313 -2.27 -0.41 18.46
CA ASP A 313 -2.92 -1.51 19.17
C ASP A 313 -2.36 -2.88 18.78
N ASN A 314 -1.90 -3.05 17.54
CA ASN A 314 -1.70 -4.38 16.95
C ASN A 314 -0.32 -4.61 16.31
N ALA A 315 0.44 -3.59 15.90
CA ALA A 315 1.75 -3.80 15.31
C ALA A 315 2.75 -4.37 16.33
N ALA A 316 3.67 -5.22 15.86
CA ALA A 316 4.74 -5.78 16.70
C ALA A 316 5.93 -4.84 16.79
N CYS A 317 6.31 -4.20 15.68
CA CYS A 317 7.42 -3.26 15.61
C CYS A 317 7.26 -2.26 14.48
N PHE A 318 8.05 -1.20 14.55
CA PHE A 318 8.19 -0.18 13.52
C PHE A 318 9.66 -0.09 13.09
N VAL A 319 9.88 0.02 11.79
CA VAL A 319 11.21 -0.07 11.18
C VAL A 319 11.40 1.07 10.19
N SER A 320 12.52 1.77 10.30
CA SER A 320 12.94 2.85 9.42
C SER A 320 14.12 2.37 8.57
N CYS A 321 13.92 2.23 7.26
CA CYS A 321 14.86 1.63 6.32
C CYS A 321 15.47 2.67 5.38
N PRO A 322 16.80 2.72 5.24
CA PRO A 322 17.45 3.46 4.16
C PRO A 322 17.25 2.76 2.80
N ASP A 323 17.47 3.51 1.72
CA ASP A 323 17.20 3.07 0.34
C ASP A 323 17.93 1.79 -0.07
N TRP A 324 19.16 1.53 0.45
CA TRP A 324 19.87 0.30 0.13
C TRP A 324 19.09 -0.98 0.49
N VAL A 325 18.14 -0.90 1.45
CA VAL A 325 17.32 -2.05 1.86
C VAL A 325 16.35 -2.44 0.74
N THR A 326 15.70 -1.46 0.14
CA THR A 326 14.82 -1.74 -0.99
C THR A 326 15.59 -2.16 -2.23
N GLU A 327 16.73 -1.54 -2.51
CA GLU A 327 17.62 -1.96 -3.60
C GLU A 327 18.06 -3.43 -3.46
N LEU A 328 18.37 -3.86 -2.23
CA LEU A 328 18.68 -5.27 -1.94
C LEU A 328 17.47 -6.15 -2.31
N GLY A 329 16.28 -5.79 -1.84
CA GLY A 329 15.05 -6.52 -2.13
C GLY A 329 14.74 -6.60 -3.62
N MET A 330 14.86 -5.48 -4.35
CA MET A 330 14.67 -5.44 -5.80
C MET A 330 15.60 -6.41 -6.54
N ARG A 331 16.90 -6.39 -6.21
CA ARG A 331 17.89 -7.28 -6.83
C ARG A 331 17.66 -8.75 -6.50
N MET A 332 17.31 -9.05 -5.25
CA MET A 332 17.03 -10.44 -4.84
C MET A 332 15.81 -11.01 -5.53
N LEU A 333 14.74 -10.23 -5.66
CA LEU A 333 13.50 -10.63 -6.33
C LEU A 333 13.68 -10.74 -7.85
N ALA A 334 14.53 -9.87 -8.45
CA ALA A 334 14.85 -9.88 -9.87
C ALA A 334 15.77 -11.04 -10.28
N ALA A 335 16.68 -11.45 -9.37
CA ALA A 335 17.63 -12.54 -9.58
C ALA A 335 17.51 -13.57 -8.44
N PRO A 336 16.41 -14.33 -8.37
CA PRO A 336 16.13 -15.26 -7.29
C PRO A 336 17.11 -16.44 -7.27
N LEU A 337 17.15 -17.14 -6.14
CA LEU A 337 17.86 -18.41 -6.04
C LEU A 337 17.26 -19.45 -7.00
N GLN A 338 18.07 -20.32 -7.55
CA GLN A 338 17.63 -21.33 -8.50
C GLN A 338 16.50 -22.19 -7.91
N GLY A 339 15.35 -22.14 -8.54
CA GLY A 339 14.13 -22.86 -8.15
C GLY A 339 13.09 -21.98 -7.47
N ASP A 340 13.40 -20.73 -7.10
CA ASP A 340 12.41 -19.75 -6.70
C ASP A 340 11.90 -18.95 -7.93
N PRO A 341 10.64 -18.52 -7.95
CA PRO A 341 10.12 -17.67 -9.01
C PRO A 341 10.76 -16.27 -8.98
N GLN A 342 10.91 -15.67 -10.16
CA GLN A 342 11.25 -14.25 -10.28
C GLN A 342 10.04 -13.39 -9.95
N VAL A 343 10.26 -12.32 -9.18
CA VAL A 343 9.27 -11.28 -8.92
C VAL A 343 9.84 -9.94 -9.36
N VAL A 344 9.14 -9.25 -10.24
CA VAL A 344 9.51 -7.89 -10.64
C VAL A 344 8.85 -6.91 -9.66
N SER A 345 9.57 -6.52 -8.62
CA SER A 345 9.09 -5.60 -7.58
C SER A 345 9.74 -4.24 -7.70
N GLY A 346 8.93 -3.19 -7.74
CA GLY A 346 9.42 -1.82 -7.69
C GLY A 346 9.91 -1.43 -6.30
N GLU A 347 10.38 -0.20 -6.18
CA GLU A 347 11.11 0.31 -5.03
C GLU A 347 10.32 0.23 -3.72
N SER A 348 9.05 0.65 -3.75
CA SER A 348 8.21 0.61 -2.54
C SER A 348 7.81 -0.82 -2.17
N GLY A 349 7.67 -1.72 -3.17
CA GLY A 349 7.25 -3.10 -2.97
C GLY A 349 8.35 -4.00 -2.41
N ALA A 350 9.61 -3.71 -2.72
CA ALA A 350 10.73 -4.60 -2.44
C ALA A 350 11.32 -4.43 -1.02
N VAL A 351 11.06 -3.31 -0.34
CA VAL A 351 11.71 -2.98 0.93
C VAL A 351 11.47 -4.03 2.02
N THR A 352 10.29 -4.64 2.06
CA THR A 352 9.96 -5.67 3.06
C THR A 352 10.75 -6.96 2.85
N THR A 353 11.02 -7.35 1.60
CA THR A 353 11.91 -8.49 1.28
C THR A 353 13.36 -8.17 1.64
N GLY A 354 13.82 -6.96 1.32
CA GLY A 354 15.16 -6.50 1.71
C GLY A 354 15.34 -6.43 3.23
N PHE A 355 14.34 -5.90 3.94
CA PHE A 355 14.34 -5.86 5.40
C PHE A 355 14.33 -7.26 6.02
N LEU A 356 13.49 -8.17 5.56
CA LEU A 356 13.48 -9.57 6.03
C LEU A 356 14.86 -10.20 5.90
N THR A 357 15.51 -10.00 4.76
CA THR A 357 16.87 -10.51 4.53
C THR A 357 17.87 -9.89 5.50
N ALA A 358 17.86 -8.56 5.65
CA ALA A 358 18.73 -7.87 6.60
C ALA A 358 18.49 -8.37 8.04
N LEU A 359 17.23 -8.52 8.44
CA LEU A 359 16.82 -8.99 9.78
C LEU A 359 17.38 -10.38 10.11
N THR A 360 17.48 -11.24 9.11
CA THR A 360 17.95 -12.62 9.34
C THR A 360 19.46 -12.77 9.32
N VAL A 361 20.20 -11.88 8.63
CA VAL A 361 21.66 -12.03 8.41
C VAL A 361 22.53 -11.01 9.14
N LYS A 362 21.99 -9.84 9.51
CA LYS A 362 22.76 -8.78 10.16
C LYS A 362 22.76 -8.92 11.68
N GLU A 363 23.95 -8.94 12.29
CA GLU A 363 24.10 -9.11 13.75
C GLU A 363 23.45 -7.95 14.52
N GLU A 364 23.49 -6.72 14.00
CA GLU A 364 22.87 -5.55 14.63
C GLU A 364 21.32 -5.64 14.71
N LEU A 365 20.69 -6.56 14.00
CA LEU A 365 19.24 -6.79 14.03
C LEU A 365 18.85 -8.06 14.82
N LYS A 366 19.81 -8.75 15.43
CA LYS A 366 19.58 -10.01 16.15
C LYS A 366 18.56 -9.87 17.28
N GLU A 367 18.64 -8.80 18.06
CA GLU A 367 17.69 -8.54 19.14
C GLU A 367 16.24 -8.40 18.61
N LEU A 368 16.06 -7.69 17.48
CA LEU A 368 14.74 -7.58 16.85
C LEU A 368 14.27 -8.95 16.31
N LYS A 369 15.15 -9.72 15.67
CA LYS A 369 14.84 -11.07 15.20
C LYS A 369 14.35 -11.97 16.34
N GLU A 370 15.02 -11.94 17.48
CA GLU A 370 14.64 -12.70 18.68
C GLU A 370 13.31 -12.22 19.25
N ALA A 371 13.10 -10.90 19.38
CA ALA A 371 11.85 -10.31 19.88
C ALA A 371 10.65 -10.66 18.98
N LEU A 372 10.84 -10.69 17.68
CA LEU A 372 9.82 -11.13 16.73
C LEU A 372 9.66 -12.65 16.72
N SER A 373 10.57 -13.42 17.30
CA SER A 373 10.60 -14.89 17.28
C SER A 373 10.70 -15.47 15.87
N ILE A 374 11.53 -14.85 15.02
CA ILE A 374 11.77 -15.32 13.64
C ILE A 374 12.65 -16.59 13.69
N ASN A 375 12.10 -17.70 13.20
CA ASN A 375 12.73 -19.01 13.22
C ASN A 375 12.20 -19.93 12.09
N GLU A 376 12.57 -21.20 12.10
CA GLU A 376 12.23 -22.22 11.11
C GLU A 376 10.70 -22.51 11.01
N GLU A 377 9.90 -22.12 12.00
CA GLU A 377 8.44 -22.25 11.96
C GLU A 377 7.76 -21.01 11.37
N SER A 378 8.50 -19.91 11.17
CA SER A 378 7.95 -18.65 10.70
C SER A 378 7.45 -18.75 9.26
N ARG A 379 6.19 -18.37 9.04
CA ARG A 379 5.55 -18.21 7.72
C ARG A 379 5.28 -16.75 7.49
N ILE A 380 6.07 -16.14 6.59
CA ILE A 380 6.16 -14.69 6.45
C ILE A 380 5.54 -14.26 5.14
N ILE A 381 4.52 -13.39 5.21
CA ILE A 381 3.94 -12.73 4.03
C ILE A 381 4.60 -11.36 3.88
N VAL A 382 5.02 -11.03 2.66
CA VAL A 382 5.42 -9.70 2.21
C VAL A 382 4.60 -9.31 0.98
N PHE A 383 4.45 -8.01 0.73
CA PHE A 383 3.68 -7.50 -0.40
C PHE A 383 4.58 -6.78 -1.39
N SER A 384 4.75 -7.34 -2.58
CA SER A 384 5.27 -6.62 -3.75
C SER A 384 4.14 -5.78 -4.32
N THR A 385 4.02 -4.56 -3.85
CA THR A 385 2.87 -3.68 -4.11
C THR A 385 2.83 -3.09 -5.52
N GLU A 386 3.95 -3.12 -6.20
CA GLU A 386 4.09 -2.64 -7.58
C GLU A 386 5.20 -3.40 -8.30
N GLY A 387 5.11 -3.46 -9.62
CA GLY A 387 6.20 -3.90 -10.48
C GLY A 387 7.10 -2.72 -10.90
N ASN A 388 7.76 -2.84 -12.05
CA ASN A 388 8.62 -1.79 -12.61
C ASN A 388 7.79 -0.64 -13.22
N THR A 389 7.14 0.14 -12.38
CA THR A 389 6.29 1.28 -12.81
C THR A 389 7.12 2.43 -13.39
N ASP A 390 8.42 2.48 -13.08
CA ASP A 390 9.46 3.28 -13.72
C ASP A 390 10.57 2.37 -14.26
N PRO A 391 10.47 1.90 -15.52
CA PRO A 391 11.42 0.93 -16.08
C PRO A 391 12.86 1.43 -16.18
N GLY A 392 13.07 2.73 -16.29
CA GLY A 392 14.41 3.34 -16.32
C GLY A 392 15.10 3.17 -14.99
N HIS A 393 14.45 3.63 -13.93
CA HIS A 393 14.96 3.55 -12.56
C HIS A 393 15.10 2.10 -12.10
N TYR A 394 14.12 1.23 -12.40
CA TYR A 394 14.21 -0.19 -12.08
C TYR A 394 15.49 -0.85 -12.64
N ARG A 395 15.78 -0.58 -13.93
CA ARG A 395 17.00 -1.11 -14.56
C ARG A 395 18.27 -0.57 -13.93
N GLN A 396 18.30 0.70 -13.57
CA GLN A 396 19.44 1.27 -12.88
C GLN A 396 19.70 0.53 -11.56
N VAL A 397 18.70 0.37 -10.71
CA VAL A 397 18.86 -0.31 -9.43
C VAL A 397 19.29 -1.77 -9.59
N VAL A 398 18.71 -2.49 -10.56
CA VAL A 398 18.92 -3.94 -10.70
C VAL A 398 20.18 -4.27 -11.50
N TRP A 399 20.48 -3.53 -12.56
CA TRP A 399 21.57 -3.85 -13.51
C TRP A 399 22.81 -2.99 -13.35
N ASP A 400 22.65 -1.76 -12.86
CA ASP A 400 23.73 -0.77 -12.80
C ASP A 400 23.68 0.03 -11.49
N PRO A 401 23.82 -0.64 -10.32
CA PRO A 401 23.68 0.00 -9.02
C PRO A 401 24.69 1.12 -8.75
N GLU A 402 25.77 1.18 -9.51
CA GLU A 402 26.79 2.23 -9.43
C GLU A 402 26.56 3.38 -10.43
N GLY A 403 25.58 3.24 -11.35
CA GLY A 403 25.26 4.28 -12.35
C GLY A 403 26.35 4.48 -13.42
N ASN A 404 27.13 3.44 -13.71
CA ASN A 404 28.27 3.55 -14.63
C ASN A 404 27.86 3.43 -16.11
N VAL A 405 26.71 2.83 -16.41
CA VAL A 405 26.28 2.47 -17.77
C VAL A 405 24.96 3.14 -18.15
N PHE A 406 23.98 3.13 -17.24
CA PHE A 406 22.66 3.72 -17.49
C PHE A 406 22.51 5.01 -16.68
N SER A 407 22.72 6.16 -17.33
CA SER A 407 22.32 7.45 -16.73
C SER A 407 20.81 7.67 -16.89
N ILE A 408 20.16 8.04 -15.81
CA ILE A 408 18.73 8.44 -15.80
C ILE A 408 18.60 9.91 -16.17
#